data_d4628040a489a34e62ec532d3c4edb51
#
_entry.id   d4628040a489a34e62ec532d3c4edb51
#
_cell.length_a   1.000
_cell.length_b   1.000
_cell.length_c   1.000
_cell.angle_alpha   90.00
_cell.angle_beta   90.00
_cell.angle_gamma   90.00
#
_symmetry.space_group_name_H-M   'P 1'
#
loop_
_entity.id
_entity.type
_entity.pdbx_description
1 polymer ?
#
loop_
_entity_poly.entity_id
_entity_poly.type
_entity_poly.pdbx_seq_one_letter_code
_entity_poly.pdbx_strand_id
1 'polypeptide(L)'
;MSNIEISQPPPDAVSELAFSSKANYLAAASWDNEVRIWEVQSNGTSQGKAAFSHEGPALCCTWSQDGSKVVSGGADKAGRMIDLASGQTSQIAQHDAAIRCIKFVEAENSSPILATAGWDKMLKYWDMRQQAPIASVALPERAYAMDCNNPLLVVATAERKVLIFDMANPTTPFDTTESPLRWQTRTVSCFTKKDGYAIASIEGRVGIQYVDAKMKDRCFSFKCHRDNEIPGRSIVHSINSIAHHPGYGTFATASNDGSFIFWDKDAKQRLKAFSKLGGPLLSSAFSGDGKLFAYAMGYDWSQGYKGNLSTIKNTIMLHAVADEDVKPKPK
;
A
#
# COMPACT_ATOMS: atom_id res chain seq x y z
N MET A 1 4.31 -15.44 -18.87
CA MET A 1 3.24 -14.59 -19.44
C MET A 1 3.80 -13.17 -19.57
N SER A 2 3.46 -12.44 -20.64
CA SER A 2 3.95 -11.07 -20.85
C SER A 2 3.24 -10.09 -19.89
N ASN A 3 3.99 -9.18 -19.30
CA ASN A 3 3.44 -8.06 -18.56
C ASN A 3 2.77 -7.10 -19.57
N ILE A 4 1.61 -6.57 -19.22
CA ILE A 4 0.83 -5.67 -20.07
C ILE A 4 0.86 -4.28 -19.45
N GLU A 5 1.21 -3.26 -20.22
CA GLU A 5 1.18 -1.87 -19.78
C GLU A 5 -0.26 -1.35 -19.77
N ILE A 6 -0.62 -0.62 -18.71
CA ILE A 6 -1.94 0.02 -18.62
C ILE A 6 -2.06 1.15 -19.65
N SER A 7 -3.27 1.36 -20.16
CA SER A 7 -3.52 2.46 -21.09
C SER A 7 -3.39 3.82 -20.40
N GLN A 8 -2.69 4.76 -21.03
CA GLN A 8 -2.53 6.13 -20.54
C GLN A 8 -2.07 6.20 -19.07
N PRO A 9 -0.87 5.68 -18.74
CA PRO A 9 -0.34 5.75 -17.39
C PRO A 9 -0.10 7.20 -16.96
N PRO A 10 -0.03 7.48 -15.64
CA PRO A 10 0.31 8.80 -15.14
C PRO A 10 1.66 9.29 -15.69
N PRO A 11 1.79 10.57 -16.02
CA PRO A 11 3.06 11.13 -16.51
C PRO A 11 4.11 11.28 -15.40
N ASP A 12 3.71 11.25 -14.13
CA ASP A 12 4.60 11.33 -12.96
C ASP A 12 4.51 10.07 -12.08
N ALA A 13 5.35 10.00 -11.06
CA ALA A 13 5.50 8.85 -10.18
C ALA A 13 4.18 8.48 -9.49
N VAL A 14 3.87 7.19 -9.46
CA VAL A 14 2.70 6.66 -8.76
C VAL A 14 3.02 6.48 -7.28
N SER A 15 2.21 7.07 -6.42
CA SER A 15 2.35 6.99 -4.95
C SER A 15 1.73 5.72 -4.36
N GLU A 16 0.55 5.33 -4.84
CA GLU A 16 -0.18 4.15 -4.37
C GLU A 16 -1.07 3.57 -5.48
N LEU A 17 -1.12 2.24 -5.53
CA LEU A 17 -2.05 1.46 -6.35
C LEU A 17 -3.05 0.75 -5.44
N ALA A 18 -4.31 0.72 -5.86
CA ALA A 18 -5.36 -0.03 -5.16
C ALA A 18 -6.32 -0.66 -6.16
N PHE A 19 -6.52 -1.98 -6.07
CA PHE A 19 -7.61 -2.66 -6.76
C PHE A 19 -8.90 -2.62 -5.94
N SER A 20 -10.03 -2.52 -6.63
CA SER A 20 -11.33 -2.79 -6.02
C SER A 20 -11.44 -4.29 -5.68
N SER A 21 -12.03 -4.58 -4.52
CA SER A 21 -12.32 -5.97 -4.12
C SER A 21 -13.57 -6.55 -4.79
N LYS A 22 -14.39 -5.71 -5.42
CA LYS A 22 -15.71 -6.10 -5.99
C LYS A 22 -15.77 -6.02 -7.51
N ALA A 23 -14.98 -5.15 -8.11
CA ALA A 23 -14.96 -4.94 -9.56
C ALA A 23 -13.53 -4.95 -10.07
N ASN A 24 -13.35 -5.20 -11.34
CA ASN A 24 -12.04 -5.19 -11.98
C ASN A 24 -11.57 -3.74 -12.25
N TYR A 25 -11.54 -2.92 -11.21
CA TYR A 25 -11.08 -1.54 -11.27
C TYR A 25 -9.76 -1.37 -10.52
N LEU A 26 -8.84 -0.65 -11.14
CA LEU A 26 -7.57 -0.24 -10.54
C LEU A 26 -7.57 1.28 -10.36
N ALA A 27 -7.26 1.75 -9.17
CA ALA A 27 -7.00 3.17 -8.89
C ALA A 27 -5.50 3.40 -8.68
N ALA A 28 -5.01 4.56 -9.12
CA ALA A 28 -3.65 5.02 -8.87
C ALA A 28 -3.65 6.49 -8.44
N ALA A 29 -3.02 6.77 -7.30
CA ALA A 29 -2.67 8.11 -6.87
C ALA A 29 -1.28 8.48 -7.41
N SER A 30 -1.10 9.71 -7.92
CA SER A 30 0.15 10.12 -8.59
C SER A 30 0.61 11.50 -8.15
N TRP A 31 1.91 11.74 -8.33
CA TRP A 31 2.56 13.02 -8.08
C TRP A 31 2.16 14.12 -9.07
N ASP A 32 1.51 13.77 -10.17
CA ASP A 32 0.88 14.72 -11.10
C ASP A 32 -0.44 15.31 -10.58
N ASN A 33 -0.74 15.12 -9.30
CA ASN A 33 -1.91 15.61 -8.57
C ASN A 33 -3.22 14.86 -8.89
N GLU A 34 -3.20 13.84 -9.73
CA GLU A 34 -4.40 13.13 -10.12
C GLU A 34 -4.51 11.74 -9.51
N VAL A 35 -5.74 11.33 -9.29
CA VAL A 35 -6.11 9.95 -9.04
C VAL A 35 -6.87 9.45 -10.26
N ARG A 36 -6.34 8.41 -10.91
CA ARG A 36 -6.93 7.80 -12.11
C ARG A 36 -7.48 6.43 -11.80
N ILE A 37 -8.54 6.08 -12.49
CA ILE A 37 -9.23 4.80 -12.34
C ILE A 37 -9.39 4.16 -13.72
N TRP A 38 -9.00 2.89 -13.81
CA TRP A 38 -9.15 2.07 -15.02
C TRP A 38 -10.03 0.87 -14.74
N GLU A 39 -10.80 0.52 -15.74
CA GLU A 39 -11.41 -0.80 -15.85
C GLU A 39 -10.38 -1.76 -16.47
N VAL A 40 -10.10 -2.85 -15.76
CA VAL A 40 -9.09 -3.84 -16.14
C VAL A 40 -9.81 -5.15 -16.48
N GLN A 41 -9.62 -5.65 -17.68
CA GLN A 41 -10.20 -6.91 -18.10
C GLN A 41 -9.30 -8.10 -17.70
N SER A 42 -9.86 -9.30 -17.65
CA SER A 42 -9.14 -10.52 -17.29
C SER A 42 -7.97 -10.86 -18.22
N ASN A 43 -7.99 -10.37 -19.46
CA ASN A 43 -6.88 -10.49 -20.41
C ASN A 43 -5.77 -9.45 -20.20
N GLY A 44 -5.89 -8.56 -19.20
CA GLY A 44 -4.96 -7.48 -18.90
C GLY A 44 -5.15 -6.20 -19.73
N THR A 45 -6.12 -6.13 -20.63
CA THR A 45 -6.44 -4.86 -21.29
C THR A 45 -7.09 -3.91 -20.30
N SER A 46 -6.84 -2.62 -20.46
CA SER A 46 -7.33 -1.59 -19.55
C SER A 46 -7.93 -0.42 -20.31
N GLN A 47 -8.95 0.20 -19.73
CA GLN A 47 -9.60 1.39 -20.24
C GLN A 47 -9.79 2.41 -19.13
N GLY A 48 -9.43 3.68 -19.38
CA GLY A 48 -9.69 4.78 -18.45
C GLY A 48 -11.18 4.91 -18.14
N LYS A 49 -11.53 4.98 -16.87
CA LYS A 49 -12.92 5.03 -16.37
C LYS A 49 -13.27 6.38 -15.79
N ALA A 50 -12.42 6.90 -14.91
CA ALA A 50 -12.63 8.17 -14.23
C ALA A 50 -11.29 8.74 -13.74
N ALA A 51 -11.25 10.03 -13.46
CA ALA A 51 -10.16 10.70 -12.78
C ALA A 51 -10.68 11.88 -11.96
N PHE A 52 -9.93 12.23 -10.91
CA PHE A 52 -10.17 13.45 -10.13
C PHE A 52 -8.85 13.98 -9.58
N SER A 53 -8.84 15.27 -9.23
CA SER A 53 -7.60 15.98 -8.94
C SER A 53 -7.55 16.50 -7.52
N HIS A 54 -6.32 16.58 -6.99
CA HIS A 54 -5.91 17.34 -5.82
C HIS A 54 -5.26 18.67 -6.25
N GLU A 55 -5.05 19.59 -5.29
CA GLU A 55 -4.29 20.83 -5.51
C GLU A 55 -2.77 20.62 -5.36
N GLY A 56 -2.35 19.42 -4.99
CA GLY A 56 -0.98 18.96 -4.87
C GLY A 56 -0.89 17.45 -5.09
N PRO A 57 0.30 16.83 -5.01
CA PRO A 57 0.47 15.40 -5.23
C PRO A 57 -0.53 14.54 -4.46
N ALA A 58 -1.19 13.61 -5.15
CA ALA A 58 -2.00 12.58 -4.52
C ALA A 58 -1.07 11.50 -3.95
N LEU A 59 -1.12 11.27 -2.63
CA LEU A 59 -0.15 10.44 -1.91
C LEU A 59 -0.66 9.04 -1.58
N CYS A 60 -1.98 8.86 -1.52
CA CYS A 60 -2.60 7.58 -1.20
C CYS A 60 -4.01 7.49 -1.79
N CYS A 61 -4.47 6.26 -2.04
CA CYS A 61 -5.84 5.99 -2.46
C CYS A 61 -6.31 4.62 -1.99
N THR A 62 -7.63 4.48 -1.85
CA THR A 62 -8.26 3.20 -1.54
C THR A 62 -9.71 3.16 -2.04
N TRP A 63 -10.28 1.96 -2.08
CA TRP A 63 -11.65 1.71 -2.49
C TRP A 63 -12.56 1.51 -1.28
N SER A 64 -13.84 1.93 -1.41
CA SER A 64 -14.90 1.44 -0.53
C SER A 64 -15.11 -0.06 -0.73
N GLN A 65 -15.62 -0.73 0.29
CA GLN A 65 -15.80 -2.18 0.27
C GLN A 65 -16.79 -2.63 -0.81
N ASP A 66 -17.79 -1.81 -1.10
CA ASP A 66 -18.76 -2.04 -2.17
C ASP A 66 -18.22 -1.75 -3.58
N GLY A 67 -17.01 -1.15 -3.67
CA GLY A 67 -16.36 -0.80 -4.93
C GLY A 67 -17.00 0.38 -5.67
N SER A 68 -17.93 1.12 -5.03
CA SER A 68 -18.62 2.26 -5.65
C SER A 68 -17.84 3.58 -5.57
N LYS A 69 -16.91 3.70 -4.62
CA LYS A 69 -16.18 4.94 -4.34
C LYS A 69 -14.68 4.73 -4.28
N VAL A 70 -13.94 5.73 -4.74
CA VAL A 70 -12.50 5.86 -4.50
C VAL A 70 -12.27 7.07 -3.63
N VAL A 71 -11.43 6.90 -2.60
CA VAL A 71 -10.99 7.98 -1.72
C VAL A 71 -9.48 8.13 -1.83
N SER A 72 -8.99 9.34 -1.65
CA SER A 72 -7.57 9.66 -1.72
C SER A 72 -7.19 10.72 -0.70
N GLY A 73 -5.89 10.74 -0.35
CA GLY A 73 -5.28 11.79 0.45
C GLY A 73 -4.12 12.43 -0.30
N GLY A 74 -3.96 13.74 -0.14
CA GLY A 74 -2.97 14.51 -0.89
C GLY A 74 -2.04 15.36 -0.03
N ALA A 75 -1.00 15.88 -0.71
CA ALA A 75 -0.09 16.87 -0.15
C ALA A 75 -0.79 18.21 0.11
N ASP A 76 -1.93 18.47 -0.54
CA ASP A 76 -2.84 19.58 -0.30
C ASP A 76 -3.60 19.50 1.03
N LYS A 77 -3.29 18.49 1.87
CA LYS A 77 -3.88 18.24 3.19
C LYS A 77 -5.35 17.80 3.15
N ALA A 78 -5.91 17.62 1.96
CA ALA A 78 -7.29 17.22 1.73
C ALA A 78 -7.43 15.73 1.49
N GLY A 79 -8.51 15.15 2.03
CA GLY A 79 -9.02 13.84 1.60
C GLY A 79 -10.17 14.07 0.62
N ARG A 80 -10.10 13.45 -0.55
CA ARG A 80 -11.11 13.59 -1.62
C ARG A 80 -11.73 12.25 -1.95
N MET A 81 -12.94 12.28 -2.47
CA MET A 81 -13.69 11.10 -2.87
C MET A 81 -14.32 11.35 -4.25
N ILE A 82 -14.35 10.31 -5.07
CA ILE A 82 -15.21 10.22 -6.23
C ILE A 82 -16.23 9.10 -6.04
N ASP A 83 -17.48 9.35 -6.36
CA ASP A 83 -18.53 8.36 -6.52
C ASP A 83 -18.62 7.98 -8.01
N LEU A 84 -18.36 6.72 -8.34
CA LEU A 84 -18.22 6.28 -9.73
C LEU A 84 -19.57 6.27 -10.49
N ALA A 85 -20.69 6.13 -9.78
CA ALA A 85 -22.00 6.08 -10.41
C ALA A 85 -22.45 7.46 -10.85
N SER A 86 -22.22 8.47 -10.00
CA SER A 86 -22.60 9.86 -10.29
C SER A 86 -21.49 10.68 -10.95
N GLY A 87 -20.23 10.25 -10.84
CA GLY A 87 -19.04 11.02 -11.24
C GLY A 87 -18.76 12.22 -10.35
N GLN A 88 -19.50 12.38 -9.25
CA GLN A 88 -19.33 13.51 -8.33
C GLN A 88 -18.10 13.36 -7.45
N THR A 89 -17.35 14.44 -7.29
CA THR A 89 -16.21 14.54 -6.38
C THR A 89 -16.56 15.41 -5.18
N SER A 90 -16.03 15.04 -4.00
CA SER A 90 -16.22 15.82 -2.77
C SER A 90 -14.98 15.73 -1.89
N GLN A 91 -14.76 16.77 -1.07
CA GLN A 91 -13.79 16.73 0.00
C GLN A 91 -14.44 16.07 1.22
N ILE A 92 -13.76 15.08 1.80
CA ILE A 92 -14.29 14.24 2.88
C ILE A 92 -13.41 14.25 4.13
N ALA A 93 -12.20 14.78 4.03
CA ALA A 93 -11.26 14.85 5.17
C ALA A 93 -10.35 16.06 5.04
N GLN A 94 -9.84 16.52 6.19
CA GLN A 94 -8.90 17.65 6.28
C GLN A 94 -7.88 17.42 7.41
N HIS A 95 -6.61 17.65 7.11
CA HIS A 95 -5.50 17.65 8.04
C HIS A 95 -4.76 19.00 8.03
N ASP A 96 -3.85 19.20 8.99
CA ASP A 96 -3.00 20.40 9.04
C ASP A 96 -1.70 20.25 8.24
N ALA A 97 -1.38 19.00 7.82
CA ALA A 97 -0.30 18.67 6.90
C ALA A 97 -0.76 17.58 5.92
N ALA A 98 0.13 17.12 5.03
CA ALA A 98 -0.17 16.12 4.01
C ALA A 98 -0.81 14.86 4.61
N ILE A 99 -1.84 14.34 3.95
CA ILE A 99 -2.45 13.04 4.26
C ILE A 99 -1.63 11.96 3.53
N ARG A 100 -0.86 11.18 4.29
CA ARG A 100 0.00 10.13 3.73
C ARG A 100 -0.72 8.80 3.58
N CYS A 101 -1.70 8.52 4.43
CA CYS A 101 -2.38 7.23 4.47
C CYS A 101 -3.90 7.43 4.58
N ILE A 102 -4.64 6.59 3.86
CA ILE A 102 -6.10 6.58 3.88
C ILE A 102 -6.59 5.13 3.71
N LYS A 103 -7.47 4.67 4.62
CA LYS A 103 -8.07 3.34 4.56
C LYS A 103 -9.51 3.38 5.06
N PHE A 104 -10.38 2.58 4.46
CA PHE A 104 -11.69 2.32 5.03
C PHE A 104 -11.54 1.38 6.23
N VAL A 105 -12.26 1.72 7.29
CA VAL A 105 -12.43 0.89 8.50
C VAL A 105 -13.88 0.44 8.51
N GLU A 106 -14.14 -0.70 7.91
CA GLU A 106 -15.50 -1.20 7.78
C GLU A 106 -15.71 -2.36 8.73
N ALA A 107 -16.70 -2.25 9.62
CA ALA A 107 -17.27 -3.36 10.36
C ALA A 107 -18.51 -3.85 9.62
N GLU A 108 -18.77 -5.15 9.68
CA GLU A 108 -20.01 -5.73 9.13
C GLU A 108 -21.23 -4.98 9.66
N ASN A 109 -22.12 -4.53 8.76
CA ASN A 109 -23.36 -3.83 9.07
C ASN A 109 -23.22 -2.42 9.71
N SER A 110 -22.06 -1.78 9.64
CA SER A 110 -21.88 -0.40 10.09
C SER A 110 -21.74 0.57 8.90
N SER A 111 -22.00 1.86 9.16
CA SER A 111 -21.66 2.90 8.19
C SER A 111 -20.15 2.91 7.95
N PRO A 112 -19.69 3.04 6.70
CA PRO A 112 -18.28 3.06 6.41
C PRO A 112 -17.59 4.26 7.07
N ILE A 113 -16.58 3.97 7.89
CA ILE A 113 -15.70 4.95 8.51
C ILE A 113 -14.40 4.97 7.74
N LEU A 114 -13.86 6.17 7.55
CA LEU A 114 -12.58 6.38 6.91
C LEU A 114 -11.54 6.72 7.97
N ALA A 115 -10.39 6.06 7.96
CA ALA A 115 -9.22 6.42 8.74
C ALA A 115 -8.20 7.13 7.85
N THR A 116 -7.69 8.27 8.31
CA THR A 116 -6.63 9.03 7.64
C THR A 116 -5.49 9.29 8.61
N ALA A 117 -4.25 9.15 8.14
CA ALA A 117 -3.07 9.47 8.94
C ALA A 117 -2.12 10.38 8.17
N GLY A 118 -1.69 11.48 8.83
CA GLY A 118 -0.99 12.57 8.19
C GLY A 118 0.39 12.88 8.77
N TRP A 119 1.05 13.81 8.10
CA TRP A 119 2.32 14.37 8.57
C TRP A 119 2.14 15.42 9.68
N ASP A 120 0.89 15.77 10.00
CA ASP A 120 0.51 16.54 11.19
C ASP A 120 0.55 15.71 12.49
N LYS A 121 1.00 14.45 12.42
CA LYS A 121 1.06 13.52 13.55
C LYS A 121 -0.32 13.18 14.12
N MET A 122 -1.32 13.13 13.26
CA MET A 122 -2.69 12.78 13.64
C MET A 122 -3.18 11.57 12.85
N LEU A 123 -3.89 10.69 13.56
CA LEU A 123 -4.81 9.70 12.99
C LEU A 123 -6.22 10.22 13.24
N LYS A 124 -7.01 10.40 12.20
CA LYS A 124 -8.37 10.91 12.27
C LYS A 124 -9.35 9.91 11.66
N TYR A 125 -10.52 9.82 12.27
CA TYR A 125 -11.61 8.97 11.78
C TYR A 125 -12.76 9.85 11.30
N TRP A 126 -13.35 9.50 10.16
CA TRP A 126 -14.36 10.30 9.47
C TRP A 126 -15.58 9.46 9.16
N ASP A 127 -16.75 9.96 9.49
CA ASP A 127 -18.01 9.55 8.90
C ASP A 127 -18.24 10.41 7.65
N MET A 128 -18.34 9.81 6.48
CA MET A 128 -18.46 10.56 5.21
C MET A 128 -19.74 11.39 5.10
N ARG A 129 -20.65 11.26 6.06
CA ARG A 129 -21.86 12.09 6.18
C ARG A 129 -21.62 13.39 6.95
N GLN A 130 -20.44 13.54 7.57
CA GLN A 130 -20.08 14.67 8.43
C GLN A 130 -18.82 15.37 7.91
N GLN A 131 -18.75 16.69 8.13
CA GLN A 131 -17.57 17.47 7.74
C GLN A 131 -16.43 17.42 8.76
N ALA A 132 -16.75 17.18 10.04
CA ALA A 132 -15.75 17.09 11.10
C ALA A 132 -15.35 15.63 11.37
N PRO A 133 -14.11 15.38 11.83
CA PRO A 133 -13.71 14.05 12.24
C PRO A 133 -14.52 13.61 13.47
N ILE A 134 -14.96 12.36 13.48
CA ILE A 134 -15.66 11.76 14.63
C ILE A 134 -14.72 11.44 15.79
N ALA A 135 -13.45 11.21 15.48
CA ALA A 135 -12.39 11.03 16.49
C ALA A 135 -11.02 11.42 15.91
N SER A 136 -10.11 11.81 16.80
CA SER A 136 -8.73 12.13 16.46
C SER A 136 -7.79 11.56 17.52
N VAL A 137 -6.70 10.94 17.09
CA VAL A 137 -5.68 10.34 17.93
C VAL A 137 -4.32 10.94 17.59
N ALA A 138 -3.61 11.45 18.59
CA ALA A 138 -2.26 11.95 18.42
C ALA A 138 -1.28 10.78 18.20
N LEU A 139 -0.48 10.86 17.14
CA LEU A 139 0.61 9.95 16.88
C LEU A 139 1.92 10.51 17.42
N PRO A 140 2.89 9.66 17.83
CA PRO A 140 4.17 10.13 18.37
C PRO A 140 4.99 10.89 17.31
N GLU A 141 4.83 10.53 16.04
CA GLU A 141 5.50 11.13 14.88
C GLU A 141 4.67 11.02 13.60
N ARG A 142 5.14 11.64 12.50
CA ARG A 142 4.49 11.63 11.18
C ARG A 142 4.18 10.21 10.73
N ALA A 143 2.98 9.99 10.23
CA ALA A 143 2.60 8.72 9.65
C ALA A 143 3.38 8.44 8.35
N TYR A 144 3.96 7.26 8.22
CA TYR A 144 4.66 6.80 7.02
C TYR A 144 3.87 5.74 6.26
N ALA A 145 3.22 4.84 6.97
CA ALA A 145 2.41 3.77 6.38
C ALA A 145 1.27 3.40 7.33
N MET A 146 0.16 3.01 6.77
CA MET A 146 -1.01 2.53 7.50
C MET A 146 -1.71 1.46 6.66
N ASP A 147 -2.14 0.40 7.31
CA ASP A 147 -3.03 -0.57 6.68
C ASP A 147 -4.09 -1.05 7.66
N CYS A 148 -5.23 -1.45 7.13
CA CYS A 148 -6.39 -1.90 7.90
C CYS A 148 -6.96 -3.18 7.31
N ASN A 149 -7.13 -4.18 8.16
CA ASN A 149 -7.94 -5.36 7.90
C ASN A 149 -8.76 -5.64 9.15
N ASN A 150 -9.95 -5.02 9.20
CA ASN A 150 -10.80 -4.95 10.39
C ASN A 150 -10.93 -6.33 11.09
N PRO A 151 -10.69 -6.42 12.44
CA PRO A 151 -10.57 -5.32 13.40
C PRO A 151 -9.17 -4.71 13.57
N LEU A 152 -8.16 -5.18 12.86
CA LEU A 152 -6.78 -4.72 13.01
C LEU A 152 -6.53 -3.48 12.15
N LEU A 153 -6.03 -2.39 12.76
CA LEU A 153 -5.44 -1.25 12.07
C LEU A 153 -4.02 -1.02 12.62
N VAL A 154 -3.06 -0.86 11.72
CA VAL A 154 -1.65 -0.67 12.06
C VAL A 154 -1.14 0.63 11.44
N VAL A 155 -0.56 1.50 12.25
CA VAL A 155 0.05 2.77 11.82
C VAL A 155 1.55 2.75 12.15
N ALA A 156 2.39 2.82 11.15
CA ALA A 156 3.83 2.98 11.31
C ALA A 156 4.23 4.44 11.11
N THR A 157 4.98 4.99 12.07
CA THR A 157 5.38 6.39 12.07
C THR A 157 6.88 6.55 11.87
N ALA A 158 7.33 7.79 11.70
CA ALA A 158 8.75 8.11 11.83
C ALA A 158 9.28 7.66 13.21
N GLU A 159 10.60 7.60 13.36
CA GLU A 159 11.28 7.11 14.58
C GLU A 159 10.91 5.66 14.95
N ARG A 160 10.48 4.88 13.95
CA ARG A 160 10.24 3.44 14.06
C ARG A 160 9.12 3.04 15.03
N LYS A 161 8.23 3.95 15.44
CA LYS A 161 7.07 3.59 16.26
C LYS A 161 5.97 2.98 15.41
N VAL A 162 5.38 1.92 15.93
CA VAL A 162 4.25 1.22 15.32
C VAL A 162 3.12 1.16 16.33
N LEU A 163 1.99 1.75 16.00
CA LEU A 163 0.77 1.72 16.80
C LEU A 163 -0.18 0.69 16.21
N ILE A 164 -0.70 -0.14 17.07
CA ILE A 164 -1.65 -1.20 16.73
C ILE A 164 -2.96 -0.88 17.40
N PHE A 165 -4.04 -0.83 16.63
CA PHE A 165 -5.38 -0.53 17.12
C PHE A 165 -6.30 -1.73 16.90
N ASP A 166 -7.18 -1.95 17.85
CA ASP A 166 -8.38 -2.76 17.67
C ASP A 166 -9.55 -1.82 17.37
N MET A 167 -10.21 -2.05 16.25
CA MET A 167 -11.32 -1.19 15.81
C MET A 167 -12.57 -1.30 16.70
N ALA A 168 -12.59 -2.21 17.67
CA ALA A 168 -13.56 -2.16 18.77
C ALA A 168 -13.31 -0.96 19.71
N ASN A 169 -12.06 -0.46 19.79
CA ASN A 169 -11.68 0.73 20.54
C ASN A 169 -10.67 1.58 19.73
N PRO A 170 -11.11 2.28 18.68
CA PRO A 170 -10.25 2.92 17.70
C PRO A 170 -9.47 4.13 18.21
N THR A 171 -9.82 4.68 19.37
CA THR A 171 -9.21 5.89 19.92
C THR A 171 -8.02 5.62 20.83
N THR A 172 -7.82 4.38 21.24
CA THR A 172 -6.73 3.97 22.13
C THR A 172 -5.91 2.87 21.48
N PRO A 173 -4.59 3.04 21.30
CA PRO A 173 -3.77 1.96 20.80
C PRO A 173 -3.88 0.72 21.69
N PHE A 174 -4.14 -0.45 21.08
CA PHE A 174 -4.07 -1.75 21.74
C PHE A 174 -2.64 -2.07 22.20
N ASP A 175 -1.66 -1.74 21.33
CA ASP A 175 -0.23 -1.86 21.63
C ASP A 175 0.54 -0.76 20.89
N THR A 176 1.67 -0.35 21.47
CA THR A 176 2.63 0.57 20.85
C THR A 176 4.00 -0.06 20.95
N THR A 177 4.57 -0.42 19.82
CA THR A 177 5.82 -1.16 19.74
C THR A 177 6.83 -0.42 18.87
N GLU A 178 8.04 -0.86 18.92
CA GLU A 178 9.09 -0.41 18.01
C GLU A 178 9.23 -1.39 16.83
N SER A 179 9.43 -0.85 15.63
CA SER A 179 9.67 -1.68 14.45
C SER A 179 10.84 -2.64 14.69
N PRO A 180 10.73 -3.94 14.34
CA PRO A 180 11.81 -4.90 14.42
C PRO A 180 12.96 -4.58 13.45
N LEU A 181 12.73 -3.62 12.54
CA LEU A 181 13.68 -3.19 11.52
C LEU A 181 14.39 -1.90 11.99
N ARG A 182 15.70 -1.82 11.73
CA ARG A 182 16.55 -0.72 12.25
C ARG A 182 16.36 0.61 11.55
N TRP A 183 15.88 0.58 10.30
CA TRP A 183 15.84 1.74 9.42
C TRP A 183 14.40 2.16 9.10
N GLN A 184 14.25 3.27 8.42
CA GLN A 184 12.98 3.89 8.10
C GLN A 184 11.98 2.89 7.50
N THR A 185 10.79 2.84 8.07
CA THR A 185 9.66 2.08 7.55
C THR A 185 9.14 2.72 6.26
N ARG A 186 8.85 1.88 5.27
CA ARG A 186 8.27 2.31 3.98
C ARG A 186 6.83 1.87 3.82
N THR A 187 6.51 0.67 4.26
CA THR A 187 5.19 0.09 4.05
C THR A 187 4.82 -0.87 5.17
N VAL A 188 3.52 -0.98 5.42
CA VAL A 188 2.88 -1.96 6.32
C VAL A 188 1.73 -2.59 5.57
N SER A 189 1.50 -3.89 5.78
CA SER A 189 0.35 -4.58 5.22
C SER A 189 -0.17 -5.63 6.22
N CYS A 190 -1.44 -5.55 6.58
CA CYS A 190 -2.10 -6.47 7.50
C CYS A 190 -2.32 -7.84 6.85
N PHE A 191 -2.18 -8.91 7.63
CA PHE A 191 -2.43 -10.25 7.13
C PHE A 191 -3.91 -10.46 6.80
N THR A 192 -4.18 -11.29 5.81
CA THR A 192 -5.55 -11.70 5.44
C THR A 192 -6.28 -12.39 6.60
N LYS A 193 -5.53 -13.06 7.52
CA LYS A 193 -6.05 -13.68 8.74
C LYS A 193 -6.31 -12.70 9.88
N LYS A 194 -5.98 -11.42 9.75
CA LYS A 194 -6.21 -10.36 10.74
C LYS A 194 -5.44 -10.55 12.07
N ASP A 195 -4.47 -11.44 12.12
CA ASP A 195 -3.71 -11.83 13.31
C ASP A 195 -2.33 -11.17 13.42
N GLY A 196 -2.00 -10.30 12.46
CA GLY A 196 -0.71 -9.60 12.41
C GLY A 196 -0.50 -8.81 11.13
N TYR A 197 0.75 -8.41 10.91
CA TYR A 197 1.14 -7.56 9.79
C TYR A 197 2.56 -7.84 9.32
N ALA A 198 2.83 -7.51 8.07
CA ALA A 198 4.16 -7.40 7.50
C ALA A 198 4.58 -5.92 7.48
N ILE A 199 5.84 -5.65 7.81
CA ILE A 199 6.44 -4.31 7.78
C ILE A 199 7.75 -4.35 7.02
N ALA A 200 7.99 -3.37 6.15
CA ALA A 200 9.24 -3.29 5.39
C ALA A 200 9.90 -1.92 5.49
N SER A 201 11.20 -1.92 5.27
CA SER A 201 12.05 -0.74 5.42
C SER A 201 12.96 -0.50 4.20
N ILE A 202 13.68 0.62 4.25
CA ILE A 202 14.67 1.00 3.23
C ILE A 202 15.91 0.07 3.21
N GLU A 203 16.06 -0.85 4.15
CA GLU A 203 17.24 -1.70 4.28
C GLU A 203 17.13 -3.09 3.59
N GLY A 204 16.14 -3.29 2.72
CA GLY A 204 15.91 -4.59 2.09
C GLY A 204 15.61 -5.68 3.14
N ARG A 205 14.66 -5.40 4.03
CA ARG A 205 14.18 -6.32 5.05
C ARG A 205 12.68 -6.24 5.23
N VAL A 206 12.08 -7.39 5.52
CA VAL A 206 10.69 -7.52 5.94
C VAL A 206 10.65 -8.09 7.34
N GLY A 207 9.80 -7.52 8.20
CA GLY A 207 9.43 -8.06 9.50
C GLY A 207 8.02 -8.64 9.43
N ILE A 208 7.84 -9.85 9.94
CA ILE A 208 6.55 -10.52 10.12
C ILE A 208 6.22 -10.45 11.61
N GLN A 209 5.11 -9.78 11.93
CA GLN A 209 4.71 -9.50 13.31
C GLN A 209 3.31 -10.01 13.57
N TYR A 210 3.14 -10.78 14.64
CA TYR A 210 1.85 -11.25 15.14
C TYR A 210 1.45 -10.39 16.34
N VAL A 211 0.16 -10.05 16.42
CA VAL A 211 -0.38 -9.17 17.48
C VAL A 211 -0.63 -9.94 18.77
N ASP A 212 -1.11 -11.20 18.67
CA ASP A 212 -1.33 -12.04 19.86
C ASP A 212 -0.01 -12.38 20.56
N ALA A 213 0.07 -12.09 21.85
CA ALA A 213 1.23 -12.41 22.69
C ALA A 213 1.63 -13.89 22.65
N LYS A 214 0.68 -14.80 22.43
CA LYS A 214 0.92 -16.25 22.29
C LYS A 214 1.62 -16.62 20.98
N MET A 215 1.65 -15.71 20.01
CA MET A 215 2.30 -15.94 18.71
C MET A 215 3.61 -15.18 18.56
N LYS A 216 4.14 -14.57 19.62
CA LYS A 216 5.39 -13.77 19.55
C LYS A 216 6.60 -14.60 19.11
N ASP A 217 6.65 -15.86 19.39
CA ASP A 217 7.69 -16.81 18.92
C ASP A 217 7.63 -17.04 17.41
N ARG A 218 6.52 -16.74 16.75
CA ARG A 218 6.36 -16.81 15.30
C ARG A 218 6.80 -15.54 14.59
N CYS A 219 7.07 -14.46 15.32
CA CYS A 219 7.61 -13.22 14.75
C CYS A 219 9.04 -13.44 14.24
N PHE A 220 9.34 -12.92 13.07
CA PHE A 220 10.69 -12.99 12.48
C PHE A 220 10.93 -11.86 11.51
N SER A 221 12.18 -11.68 11.10
CA SER A 221 12.55 -10.81 10.00
C SER A 221 13.52 -11.50 9.05
N PHE A 222 13.46 -11.13 7.78
CA PHE A 222 14.35 -11.69 6.77
C PHE A 222 14.87 -10.63 5.81
N LYS A 223 15.99 -10.94 5.16
CA LYS A 223 16.65 -10.11 4.14
C LYS A 223 16.12 -10.48 2.76
N CYS A 224 15.87 -9.48 1.92
CA CYS A 224 15.49 -9.62 0.51
C CYS A 224 15.97 -8.40 -0.29
N HIS A 225 15.82 -8.43 -1.61
CA HIS A 225 16.18 -7.32 -2.50
C HIS A 225 17.59 -6.76 -2.23
N ARG A 226 18.57 -7.67 -2.36
CA ARG A 226 19.99 -7.35 -2.16
C ARG A 226 20.82 -7.89 -3.29
N ASP A 227 21.74 -7.06 -3.77
CA ASP A 227 22.77 -7.47 -4.71
C ASP A 227 24.06 -7.75 -3.94
N ASN A 228 24.63 -8.95 -4.12
CA ASN A 228 25.86 -9.40 -3.49
C ASN A 228 26.93 -9.73 -4.54
N GLU A 229 26.96 -8.98 -5.64
CA GLU A 229 27.87 -9.21 -6.76
C GLU A 229 29.35 -8.92 -6.41
N ILE A 230 29.58 -8.05 -5.43
CA ILE A 230 30.92 -7.68 -4.98
C ILE A 230 31.21 -8.40 -3.66
N PRO A 231 32.27 -9.23 -3.56
CA PRO A 231 32.65 -9.87 -2.31
C PRO A 231 32.83 -8.87 -1.16
N GLY A 232 32.17 -9.14 -0.03
CA GLY A 232 32.22 -8.30 1.17
C GLY A 232 31.36 -7.03 1.12
N ARG A 233 30.65 -6.80 0.02
CA ARG A 233 29.68 -5.67 -0.12
C ARG A 233 28.30 -6.18 -0.47
N SER A 234 27.28 -5.61 0.16
CA SER A 234 25.88 -5.87 -0.17
C SER A 234 25.20 -4.54 -0.49
N ILE A 235 24.72 -4.40 -1.72
CA ILE A 235 23.85 -3.28 -2.09
C ILE A 235 22.45 -3.64 -1.62
N VAL A 236 21.85 -2.80 -0.79
CA VAL A 236 20.52 -3.01 -0.25
C VAL A 236 19.54 -2.06 -0.92
N HIS A 237 18.37 -2.58 -1.27
CA HIS A 237 17.33 -1.82 -1.93
C HIS A 237 16.11 -1.64 -1.02
N SER A 238 15.46 -0.48 -1.12
CA SER A 238 14.23 -0.18 -0.40
C SER A 238 13.10 -1.09 -0.87
N ILE A 239 12.31 -1.61 0.07
CA ILE A 239 11.06 -2.27 -0.23
C ILE A 239 9.96 -1.21 -0.14
N ASN A 240 9.38 -0.86 -1.26
CA ASN A 240 8.44 0.25 -1.37
C ASN A 240 6.99 -0.19 -1.15
N SER A 241 6.65 -1.45 -1.44
CA SER A 241 5.30 -1.96 -1.31
C SER A 241 5.27 -3.43 -0.85
N ILE A 242 4.28 -3.75 -0.03
CA ILE A 242 3.86 -5.11 0.31
C ILE A 242 2.37 -5.24 -0.03
N ALA A 243 2.01 -6.30 -0.74
CA ALA A 243 0.63 -6.63 -1.06
C ALA A 243 0.34 -8.10 -0.75
N HIS A 244 -0.72 -8.39 0.01
CA HIS A 244 -1.15 -9.76 0.29
C HIS A 244 -2.06 -10.29 -0.81
N HIS A 245 -1.84 -11.55 -1.21
CA HIS A 245 -2.74 -12.25 -2.11
C HIS A 245 -4.06 -12.57 -1.38
N PRO A 246 -5.23 -12.15 -1.91
CA PRO A 246 -6.49 -12.21 -1.18
C PRO A 246 -6.91 -13.64 -0.83
N GLY A 247 -6.66 -14.60 -1.71
CA GLY A 247 -7.09 -15.99 -1.50
C GLY A 247 -6.13 -16.83 -0.67
N TYR A 248 -4.81 -16.68 -0.85
CA TYR A 248 -3.82 -17.56 -0.23
C TYR A 248 -3.17 -16.97 1.03
N GLY A 249 -3.21 -15.66 1.23
CA GLY A 249 -2.51 -14.99 2.32
C GLY A 249 -0.99 -15.00 2.21
N THR A 250 -0.45 -15.42 1.08
CA THR A 250 0.92 -15.18 0.64
C THR A 250 1.07 -13.71 0.23
N PHE A 251 2.26 -13.21 0.06
CA PHE A 251 2.41 -11.79 -0.21
C PHE A 251 3.54 -11.49 -1.20
N ALA A 252 3.43 -10.33 -1.84
CA ALA A 252 4.43 -9.75 -2.71
C ALA A 252 5.24 -8.69 -1.99
N THR A 253 6.52 -8.58 -2.32
CA THR A 253 7.33 -7.39 -2.06
C THR A 253 7.74 -6.78 -3.38
N ALA A 254 7.59 -5.46 -3.54
CA ALA A 254 8.07 -4.70 -4.69
C ALA A 254 9.13 -3.68 -4.23
N SER A 255 10.22 -3.58 -4.98
CA SER A 255 11.42 -2.91 -4.51
C SER A 255 12.04 -1.94 -5.52
N ASN A 256 12.86 -1.06 -5.00
CA ASN A 256 13.68 -0.13 -5.76
C ASN A 256 14.72 -0.80 -6.68
N ASP A 257 15.02 -2.08 -6.47
CA ASP A 257 15.86 -2.85 -7.40
C ASP A 257 15.18 -3.20 -8.73
N GLY A 258 13.90 -2.82 -8.87
CA GLY A 258 13.09 -3.11 -10.06
C GLY A 258 12.55 -4.53 -10.11
N SER A 259 12.61 -5.28 -9.02
CA SER A 259 12.07 -6.64 -8.93
C SER A 259 10.90 -6.74 -7.97
N PHE A 260 10.06 -7.76 -8.15
CA PHE A 260 9.10 -8.17 -7.15
C PHE A 260 9.24 -9.67 -6.85
N ILE A 261 8.86 -10.06 -5.63
CA ILE A 261 9.05 -11.43 -5.14
C ILE A 261 7.81 -11.85 -4.37
N PHE A 262 7.33 -13.06 -4.63
CA PHE A 262 6.24 -13.68 -3.88
C PHE A 262 6.78 -14.56 -2.75
N TRP A 263 6.13 -14.50 -1.58
CA TRP A 263 6.57 -15.10 -0.32
C TRP A 263 5.45 -15.85 0.37
N ASP A 264 5.81 -16.94 1.02
CA ASP A 264 4.98 -17.64 2.01
C ASP A 264 5.55 -17.38 3.41
N LYS A 265 4.83 -16.56 4.23
CA LYS A 265 5.25 -16.25 5.60
C LYS A 265 5.13 -17.44 6.54
N ASP A 266 4.15 -18.33 6.30
CA ASP A 266 3.88 -19.48 7.18
C ASP A 266 4.91 -20.58 6.96
N ALA A 267 5.35 -20.81 5.72
CA ALA A 267 6.47 -21.70 5.39
C ALA A 267 7.85 -21.01 5.50
N LYS A 268 7.89 -19.68 5.70
CA LYS A 268 9.13 -18.86 5.73
C LYS A 268 9.97 -19.02 4.45
N GLN A 269 9.32 -19.09 3.29
CA GLN A 269 9.97 -19.39 2.01
C GLN A 269 9.62 -18.38 0.94
N ARG A 270 10.59 -18.19 0.02
CA ARG A 270 10.35 -17.54 -1.26
C ARG A 270 9.61 -18.49 -2.19
N LEU A 271 8.50 -18.03 -2.77
CA LEU A 271 7.74 -18.78 -3.76
C LEU A 271 8.30 -18.55 -5.16
N LYS A 272 8.28 -17.29 -5.61
CA LYS A 272 8.73 -16.90 -6.94
C LYS A 272 9.44 -15.56 -6.90
N ALA A 273 10.54 -15.42 -7.61
CA ALA A 273 11.21 -14.15 -7.83
C ALA A 273 11.12 -13.80 -9.33
N PHE A 274 10.86 -12.52 -9.58
CA PHE A 274 10.82 -11.98 -10.94
C PHE A 274 12.03 -11.09 -11.18
N SER A 275 12.59 -11.16 -12.37
CA SER A 275 13.79 -10.42 -12.75
C SER A 275 13.54 -8.91 -12.75
N LYS A 276 14.62 -8.14 -12.66
CA LYS A 276 14.58 -6.68 -12.71
C LYS A 276 13.92 -6.17 -14.00
N LEU A 277 12.97 -5.26 -13.85
CA LEU A 277 12.07 -4.77 -14.89
C LEU A 277 12.51 -3.43 -15.52
N GLY A 278 13.73 -2.98 -15.21
CA GLY A 278 14.31 -1.79 -15.83
C GLY A 278 14.10 -0.47 -15.08
N GLY A 279 13.43 -0.48 -13.92
CA GLY A 279 13.27 0.71 -13.07
C GLY A 279 12.70 0.36 -11.70
N PRO A 280 12.81 1.27 -10.71
CA PRO A 280 12.26 1.10 -9.38
C PRO A 280 10.76 0.78 -9.39
N LEU A 281 10.32 -0.13 -8.53
CA LEU A 281 8.90 -0.39 -8.28
C LEU A 281 8.44 0.45 -7.08
N LEU A 282 7.42 1.28 -7.30
CA LEU A 282 6.96 2.27 -6.32
C LEU A 282 5.80 1.77 -5.48
N SER A 283 4.85 1.08 -6.11
CA SER A 283 3.64 0.55 -5.47
C SER A 283 3.19 -0.73 -6.18
N SER A 284 2.42 -1.56 -5.48
CA SER A 284 1.86 -2.79 -6.03
C SER A 284 0.55 -3.18 -5.35
N ALA A 285 -0.31 -3.89 -6.07
CA ALA A 285 -1.57 -4.40 -5.56
C ALA A 285 -2.00 -5.68 -6.30
N PHE A 286 -2.64 -6.61 -5.60
CA PHE A 286 -3.34 -7.73 -6.22
C PHE A 286 -4.79 -7.34 -6.55
N SER A 287 -5.32 -7.87 -7.66
CA SER A 287 -6.76 -7.83 -7.94
C SER A 287 -7.57 -8.58 -6.88
N GLY A 288 -8.86 -8.25 -6.73
CA GLY A 288 -9.73 -8.86 -5.73
C GLY A 288 -9.85 -10.39 -5.86
N ASP A 289 -9.68 -10.94 -7.07
CA ASP A 289 -9.65 -12.38 -7.35
C ASP A 289 -8.23 -13.00 -7.29
N GLY A 290 -7.20 -12.18 -7.09
CA GLY A 290 -5.80 -12.59 -7.02
C GLY A 290 -5.15 -12.97 -8.35
N LYS A 291 -5.86 -12.85 -9.48
CA LYS A 291 -5.35 -13.30 -10.80
C LYS A 291 -4.45 -12.28 -11.50
N LEU A 292 -4.50 -11.03 -11.06
CA LEU A 292 -3.65 -9.96 -11.58
C LEU A 292 -2.84 -9.34 -10.43
N PHE A 293 -1.61 -9.00 -10.73
CA PHE A 293 -0.73 -8.22 -9.88
C PHE A 293 -0.32 -6.96 -10.63
N ALA A 294 -0.81 -5.81 -10.17
CA ALA A 294 -0.39 -4.51 -10.70
C ALA A 294 0.86 -4.02 -9.97
N TYR A 295 1.78 -3.43 -10.70
CA TYR A 295 2.93 -2.74 -10.13
C TYR A 295 3.23 -1.47 -10.91
N ALA A 296 3.58 -0.40 -10.19
CA ALA A 296 3.97 0.88 -10.75
C ALA A 296 5.49 0.98 -10.79
N MET A 297 6.02 1.34 -11.96
CA MET A 297 7.44 1.67 -12.15
C MET A 297 7.62 3.17 -12.28
N GLY A 298 8.72 3.69 -11.74
CA GLY A 298 9.07 5.10 -11.82
C GLY A 298 10.26 5.41 -10.93
N TYR A 299 10.68 6.66 -10.92
CA TYR A 299 11.77 7.08 -10.06
C TYR A 299 11.28 7.29 -8.62
N ASP A 300 11.98 6.75 -7.65
CA ASP A 300 11.61 6.76 -6.22
C ASP A 300 12.19 7.93 -5.42
N TRP A 301 12.85 8.87 -6.07
CA TRP A 301 13.50 10.06 -5.50
C TRP A 301 14.60 9.77 -4.47
N SER A 302 15.06 8.52 -4.34
CA SER A 302 16.09 8.11 -3.37
C SER A 302 17.43 8.84 -3.54
N GLN A 303 17.73 9.32 -4.74
CA GLN A 303 18.95 10.07 -5.05
C GLN A 303 18.67 11.57 -5.32
N GLY A 304 17.49 12.06 -4.95
CA GLY A 304 17.06 13.43 -5.21
C GLY A 304 16.93 13.75 -6.70
N TYR A 305 16.92 15.05 -7.05
CA TYR A 305 16.66 15.50 -8.43
C TYR A 305 17.69 14.99 -9.45
N LYS A 306 18.91 14.69 -9.03
CA LYS A 306 19.97 14.19 -9.93
C LYS A 306 19.70 12.79 -10.47
N GLY A 307 18.90 11.99 -9.76
CA GLY A 307 18.50 10.66 -10.21
C GLY A 307 17.25 10.66 -11.08
N ASN A 308 16.56 11.79 -11.24
CA ASN A 308 15.40 11.90 -12.11
C ASN A 308 15.82 12.06 -13.58
N LEU A 309 16.08 10.93 -14.22
CA LEU A 309 16.53 10.86 -15.60
C LEU A 309 15.34 10.68 -16.54
N SER A 310 15.38 11.34 -17.70
CA SER A 310 14.35 11.20 -18.75
C SER A 310 14.23 9.78 -19.32
N THR A 311 15.19 8.90 -19.04
CA THR A 311 15.17 7.49 -19.42
C THR A 311 14.31 6.63 -18.50
N ILE A 312 13.96 7.11 -17.31
CA ILE A 312 13.08 6.40 -16.36
C ILE A 312 11.64 6.71 -16.76
N LYS A 313 10.93 5.69 -17.23
CA LYS A 313 9.53 5.81 -17.64
C LYS A 313 8.62 5.56 -16.43
N ASN A 314 7.69 6.49 -16.20
CA ASN A 314 6.58 6.25 -15.27
C ASN A 314 5.53 5.39 -15.98
N THR A 315 5.19 4.25 -15.40
CA THR A 315 4.19 3.35 -15.98
C THR A 315 3.59 2.43 -14.94
N ILE A 316 2.45 1.84 -15.27
CA ILE A 316 1.80 0.78 -14.48
C ILE A 316 1.70 -0.46 -15.36
N MET A 317 2.13 -1.58 -14.82
CA MET A 317 2.13 -2.86 -15.49
C MET A 317 1.20 -3.84 -14.78
N LEU A 318 0.57 -4.70 -15.56
CA LEU A 318 -0.28 -5.79 -15.09
C LEU A 318 0.42 -7.12 -15.39
N HIS A 319 0.63 -7.91 -14.34
CA HIS A 319 1.19 -9.26 -14.41
C HIS A 319 0.08 -10.27 -14.14
N ALA A 320 -0.09 -11.24 -15.05
CA ALA A 320 -1.01 -12.35 -14.82
C ALA A 320 -0.39 -13.33 -13.82
N VAL A 321 -1.06 -13.56 -12.71
CA VAL A 321 -0.60 -14.41 -11.61
C VAL A 321 -0.99 -15.85 -11.88
N ALA A 322 0.00 -16.73 -11.92
CA ALA A 322 -0.26 -18.17 -11.95
C ALA A 322 -0.41 -18.71 -10.51
N ASP A 323 -1.35 -19.60 -10.30
CA ASP A 323 -1.60 -20.23 -8.98
C ASP A 323 -0.33 -20.81 -8.36
N GLU A 324 0.50 -21.46 -9.17
CA GLU A 324 1.76 -22.09 -8.76
C GLU A 324 2.80 -21.07 -8.23
N ASP A 325 2.70 -19.80 -8.63
CA ASP A 325 3.61 -18.74 -8.22
C ASP A 325 3.27 -18.16 -6.84
N VAL A 326 2.03 -18.28 -6.39
CA VAL A 326 1.50 -17.66 -5.16
C VAL A 326 0.91 -18.64 -4.16
N LYS A 327 0.62 -19.89 -4.57
CA LYS A 327 0.06 -20.91 -3.69
C LYS A 327 1.06 -21.30 -2.60
N PRO A 328 0.63 -21.43 -1.33
CA PRO A 328 1.46 -21.93 -0.24
C PRO A 328 2.06 -23.28 -0.59
N LYS A 329 3.32 -23.49 -0.24
CA LYS A 329 3.96 -24.79 -0.37
C LYS A 329 3.45 -25.75 0.70
N PRO A 330 3.29 -27.04 0.39
CA PRO A 330 3.00 -28.05 1.39
C PRO A 330 4.06 -27.98 2.52
N LYS A 331 3.59 -28.10 3.78
CA LYS A 331 4.48 -28.18 4.95
C LYS A 331 5.22 -29.50 4.97
#